data_b8c0d4ba728ade7e6edc5efae01a871a
#
_entry.id   b8c0d4ba728ade7e6edc5efae01a871a
#
_cell.length_a   1.000
_cell.length_b   1.000
_cell.length_c   1.000
_cell.angle_alpha   90.00
_cell.angle_beta   90.00
_cell.angle_gamma   90.00
#
_symmetry.space_group_name_H-M   'P 1'
#
loop_
_entity.id
_entity.type
_entity.pdbx_description
1 polymer ?
#
loop_
_entity_poly.entity_id
_entity_poly.type
_entity_poly.pdbx_seq_one_letter_code
_entity_poly.pdbx_strand_id
1 'polypeptide(L)'
;MKILIHSLNYAPEVTGIGKYNGEMGEWFAKRGHDVRVVAAPPYYLEWEVGRGYSSRAYRRERVSGTDVWRCPLWVPREPSGAKRLLHLASFAASSFPVMMRQISWRPDVVMVTEPPLSCVPQARLLGRLSKAKTWLHILDFEVDAALQLGMLRGTEASRYLYAVEHLMMRGLDKVSSISGQMCRLVVKKGIPEGRVYFFPNWADAQFDRPSHRDEEVRREFGAGRTMCWSCTREIWARCKAWRWSLPPRNR
;
A
#
# COMPACT_ATOMS: atom_id res chain seq x y z
N MET A 1 -15.45 -17.23 -1.63
CA MET A 1 -14.09 -17.38 -2.17
C MET A 1 -13.10 -17.23 -1.03
N LYS A 2 -11.94 -17.88 -1.16
CA LYS A 2 -10.80 -17.73 -0.26
C LYS A 2 -9.82 -16.71 -0.85
N ILE A 3 -9.68 -15.56 -0.21
CA ILE A 3 -8.87 -14.45 -0.70
C ILE A 3 -7.67 -14.26 0.25
N LEU A 4 -6.47 -14.36 -0.27
CA LEU A 4 -5.23 -14.05 0.45
C LEU A 4 -4.72 -12.68 0.00
N ILE A 5 -4.57 -11.77 0.95
CA ILE A 5 -3.95 -10.46 0.73
C ILE A 5 -2.55 -10.48 1.34
N HIS A 6 -1.54 -10.23 0.52
CA HIS A 6 -0.15 -10.06 0.94
C HIS A 6 0.26 -8.61 0.79
N SER A 7 0.40 -7.92 1.89
CA SER A 7 0.67 -6.48 1.92
C SER A 7 1.59 -6.11 3.07
N LEU A 8 2.54 -5.21 2.83
CA LEU A 8 3.35 -4.67 3.91
C LEU A 8 2.50 -3.94 4.95
N ASN A 9 1.61 -3.07 4.49
CA ASN A 9 0.76 -2.22 5.31
C ASN A 9 -0.68 -2.74 5.33
N TYR A 10 -1.30 -2.77 6.49
CA TYR A 10 -2.69 -3.19 6.70
C TYR A 10 -3.29 -2.51 7.94
N ALA A 11 -4.63 -2.56 8.08
CA ALA A 11 -5.30 -2.08 9.29
C ALA A 11 -4.60 -2.61 10.57
N PRO A 12 -4.45 -1.83 11.65
CA PRO A 12 -5.20 -0.61 11.96
C PRO A 12 -4.57 0.70 11.45
N GLU A 13 -3.63 0.67 10.50
CA GLU A 13 -3.11 1.89 9.91
C GLU A 13 -4.23 2.67 9.22
N VAL A 14 -4.36 3.95 9.56
CA VAL A 14 -5.50 4.80 9.14
C VAL A 14 -5.25 5.60 7.88
N THR A 15 -4.06 5.48 7.28
CA THR A 15 -3.66 6.23 6.08
C THR A 15 -2.95 5.32 5.06
N GLY A 16 -2.82 5.83 3.84
CA GLY A 16 -2.07 5.18 2.78
C GLY A 16 -2.53 3.76 2.46
N ILE A 17 -1.59 2.89 2.17
CA ILE A 17 -1.81 1.49 1.77
C ILE A 17 -2.55 0.70 2.85
N GLY A 18 -2.23 0.93 4.12
CA GLY A 18 -2.82 0.21 5.24
C GLY A 18 -4.32 0.44 5.36
N LYS A 19 -4.78 1.69 5.14
CA LYS A 19 -6.21 2.05 5.11
C LYS A 19 -6.93 1.29 4.00
N TYR A 20 -6.48 1.43 2.75
CA TYR A 20 -7.19 0.85 1.60
C TYR A 20 -7.21 -0.68 1.64
N ASN A 21 -6.11 -1.32 2.01
CA ASN A 21 -6.07 -2.77 2.16
C ASN A 21 -6.93 -3.25 3.33
N GLY A 22 -6.97 -2.51 4.44
CA GLY A 22 -7.82 -2.80 5.58
C GLY A 22 -9.31 -2.74 5.23
N GLU A 23 -9.75 -1.63 4.64
CA GLU A 23 -11.13 -1.43 4.21
C GLU A 23 -11.55 -2.44 3.13
N MET A 24 -10.66 -2.77 2.19
CA MET A 24 -10.91 -3.78 1.17
C MET A 24 -11.05 -5.17 1.77
N GLY A 25 -10.19 -5.57 2.70
CA GLY A 25 -10.28 -6.85 3.39
C GLY A 25 -11.58 -6.98 4.17
N GLU A 26 -11.96 -5.94 4.91
CA GLU A 26 -13.23 -5.86 5.62
C GLU A 26 -14.42 -5.96 4.67
N TRP A 27 -14.39 -5.26 3.54
CA TRP A 27 -15.45 -5.30 2.54
C TRP A 27 -15.65 -6.71 1.95
N PHE A 28 -14.56 -7.42 1.65
CA PHE A 28 -14.64 -8.81 1.22
C PHE A 28 -15.20 -9.72 2.31
N ALA A 29 -14.74 -9.56 3.55
CA ALA A 29 -15.23 -10.36 4.67
C ALA A 29 -16.74 -10.14 4.91
N LYS A 30 -17.22 -8.90 4.86
CA LYS A 30 -18.65 -8.56 4.97
C LYS A 30 -19.52 -9.17 3.85
N ARG A 31 -18.91 -9.48 2.69
CA ARG A 31 -19.60 -10.16 1.57
C ARG A 31 -19.51 -11.68 1.62
N GLY A 32 -19.05 -12.24 2.73
CA GLY A 32 -19.02 -13.68 2.96
C GLY A 32 -17.80 -14.39 2.33
N HIS A 33 -16.74 -13.64 1.98
CA HIS A 33 -15.50 -14.25 1.57
C HIS A 33 -14.65 -14.63 2.80
N ASP A 34 -13.93 -15.75 2.71
CA ASP A 34 -12.92 -16.13 3.70
C ASP A 34 -11.62 -15.39 3.36
N VAL A 35 -11.27 -14.38 4.17
CA VAL A 35 -10.16 -13.47 3.90
C VAL A 35 -9.04 -13.69 4.90
N ARG A 36 -7.86 -13.96 4.36
CA ARG A 36 -6.61 -14.02 5.12
C ARG A 36 -5.66 -12.92 4.65
N VAL A 37 -4.91 -12.38 5.60
CA VAL A 37 -3.95 -11.31 5.34
C VAL A 37 -2.60 -11.68 5.92
N VAL A 38 -1.55 -11.49 5.14
CA VAL A 38 -0.15 -11.56 5.60
C VAL A 38 0.42 -10.16 5.50
N ALA A 39 0.71 -9.55 6.65
CA ALA A 39 1.12 -8.15 6.74
C ALA A 39 2.22 -7.96 7.80
N ALA A 40 2.86 -6.78 7.76
CA ALA A 40 3.72 -6.34 8.85
C ALA A 40 2.90 -5.85 10.06
N PRO A 41 3.48 -5.73 11.26
CA PRO A 41 2.89 -4.94 12.33
C PRO A 41 2.74 -3.48 11.87
N PRO A 42 1.73 -2.74 12.37
CA PRO A 42 1.55 -1.34 11.99
C PRO A 42 2.76 -0.51 12.43
N TYR A 43 3.32 0.29 11.52
CA TYR A 43 4.50 1.13 11.76
C TYR A 43 4.45 2.44 10.96
N TYR A 44 3.54 2.51 9.97
CA TYR A 44 3.54 3.61 9.00
C TYR A 44 3.00 4.89 9.60
N LEU A 45 3.61 5.92 9.24
CA LEU A 45 3.89 7.30 9.45
C LEU A 45 5.02 7.53 10.45
N GLU A 46 4.98 6.93 11.62
CA GLU A 46 5.93 7.18 12.72
C GLU A 46 7.28 6.49 12.51
N TRP A 47 7.37 5.51 11.58
CA TRP A 47 8.52 4.61 11.43
C TRP A 47 8.90 3.92 12.75
N GLU A 48 7.88 3.64 13.55
CA GLU A 48 7.98 2.92 14.80
C GLU A 48 6.85 1.90 14.91
N VAL A 49 7.17 0.71 15.41
CA VAL A 49 6.16 -0.34 15.57
C VAL A 49 5.15 0.07 16.63
N GLY A 50 3.87 0.04 16.26
CA GLY A 50 2.77 0.47 17.10
C GLY A 50 2.70 -0.28 18.44
N ARG A 51 2.17 0.38 19.46
CA ARG A 51 2.02 -0.19 20.81
C ARG A 51 1.25 -1.51 20.78
N GLY A 52 1.74 -2.51 21.51
CA GLY A 52 1.13 -3.84 21.55
C GLY A 52 1.53 -4.76 20.39
N TYR A 53 2.38 -4.30 19.46
CA TYR A 53 2.95 -5.10 18.38
C TYR A 53 4.46 -5.32 18.59
N SER A 54 5.02 -6.27 17.82
CA SER A 54 6.44 -6.58 17.86
C SER A 54 7.06 -6.60 16.47
N SER A 55 8.24 -6.01 16.33
CA SER A 55 9.07 -6.12 15.12
C SER A 55 9.78 -7.46 14.97
N ARG A 56 9.77 -8.30 16.00
CA ARG A 56 10.58 -9.54 16.09
C ARG A 56 9.76 -10.81 16.21
N ALA A 57 8.47 -10.73 16.55
CA ALA A 57 7.61 -11.88 16.79
C ALA A 57 6.47 -11.97 15.77
N TYR A 58 6.16 -13.19 15.35
CA TYR A 58 4.94 -13.46 14.60
C TYR A 58 3.72 -13.38 15.51
N ARG A 59 2.65 -12.81 14.99
CA ARG A 59 1.37 -12.74 15.68
C ARG A 59 0.25 -13.08 14.73
N ARG A 60 -0.76 -13.80 15.21
CA ARG A 60 -2.04 -13.95 14.50
C ARG A 60 -3.11 -13.20 15.28
N GLU A 61 -3.94 -12.46 14.56
CA GLU A 61 -5.05 -11.70 15.13
C GLU A 61 -6.22 -11.67 14.16
N ARG A 62 -7.38 -11.26 14.64
CA ARG A 62 -8.56 -11.04 13.80
C ARG A 62 -8.90 -9.54 13.77
N VAL A 63 -9.02 -8.99 12.57
CA VAL A 63 -9.27 -7.56 12.36
C VAL A 63 -10.43 -7.42 11.38
N SER A 64 -11.53 -6.78 11.79
CA SER A 64 -12.70 -6.49 10.93
C SER A 64 -13.18 -7.70 10.10
N GLY A 65 -13.21 -8.89 10.72
CA GLY A 65 -13.66 -10.11 10.06
C GLY A 65 -12.59 -10.86 9.25
N THR A 66 -11.37 -10.34 9.15
CA THR A 66 -10.25 -10.97 8.45
C THR A 66 -9.27 -11.63 9.43
N ASP A 67 -8.67 -12.76 9.03
CA ASP A 67 -7.56 -13.39 9.77
C ASP A 67 -6.24 -12.78 9.31
N VAL A 68 -5.51 -12.14 10.21
CA VAL A 68 -4.27 -11.41 9.91
C VAL A 68 -3.06 -12.09 10.56
N TRP A 69 -2.03 -12.39 9.78
CA TRP A 69 -0.71 -12.81 10.24
C TRP A 69 0.26 -11.65 10.16
N ARG A 70 0.70 -11.16 11.32
CA ARG A 70 1.75 -10.14 11.43
C ARG A 70 3.12 -10.82 11.37
N CYS A 71 3.90 -10.42 10.39
CA CYS A 71 5.24 -10.94 10.18
C CYS A 71 6.28 -9.94 10.68
N PRO A 72 7.34 -10.38 11.35
CA PRO A 72 8.42 -9.50 11.79
C PRO A 72 9.00 -8.66 10.65
N LEU A 73 9.42 -7.43 10.96
CA LEU A 73 10.20 -6.64 10.01
C LEU A 73 11.15 -5.70 10.76
N TRP A 74 12.22 -5.34 10.08
CA TRP A 74 13.12 -4.31 10.57
C TRP A 74 12.63 -2.91 10.17
N VAL A 75 12.39 -2.04 11.15
CA VAL A 75 11.96 -0.65 10.93
C VAL A 75 13.13 0.28 11.26
N PRO A 76 13.69 1.02 10.28
CA PRO A 76 14.74 1.99 10.54
C PRO A 76 14.16 3.27 11.18
N ARG A 77 14.82 3.79 12.22
CA ARG A 77 14.42 5.07 12.84
C ARG A 77 14.52 6.23 11.86
N GLU A 78 15.53 6.21 10.99
CA GLU A 78 15.75 7.20 9.94
C GLU A 78 15.76 6.50 8.59
N PRO A 79 14.65 6.53 7.83
CA PRO A 79 14.57 5.88 6.53
C PRO A 79 15.47 6.60 5.52
N SER A 80 16.47 5.87 4.99
CA SER A 80 17.27 6.28 3.84
C SER A 80 17.14 5.26 2.73
N GLY A 81 17.66 5.54 1.53
CA GLY A 81 17.48 4.66 0.39
C GLY A 81 17.82 3.19 0.67
N ALA A 82 19.04 2.89 1.08
CA ALA A 82 19.49 1.52 1.37
C ALA A 82 18.74 0.91 2.57
N LYS A 83 18.48 1.69 3.63
CA LYS A 83 17.73 1.23 4.80
C LYS A 83 16.28 0.88 4.43
N ARG A 84 15.69 1.63 3.49
CA ARG A 84 14.33 1.34 2.99
C ARG A 84 14.29 0.04 2.22
N LEU A 85 15.28 -0.24 1.37
CA LEU A 85 15.38 -1.53 0.67
C LEU A 85 15.55 -2.69 1.65
N LEU A 86 16.38 -2.55 2.68
CA LEU A 86 16.54 -3.58 3.71
C LEU A 86 15.26 -3.79 4.52
N HIS A 87 14.53 -2.71 4.83
CA HIS A 87 13.21 -2.78 5.48
C HIS A 87 12.23 -3.63 4.65
N LEU A 88 12.09 -3.35 3.35
CA LEU A 88 11.21 -4.08 2.46
C LEU A 88 11.65 -5.55 2.29
N ALA A 89 12.96 -5.80 2.16
CA ALA A 89 13.52 -7.14 2.07
C ALA A 89 13.31 -7.95 3.36
N SER A 90 13.41 -7.32 4.54
CA SER A 90 13.18 -7.97 5.82
C SER A 90 11.75 -8.51 5.95
N PHE A 91 10.76 -7.73 5.49
CA PHE A 91 9.37 -8.19 5.44
C PHE A 91 9.18 -9.31 4.41
N ALA A 92 9.73 -9.18 3.21
CA ALA A 92 9.65 -10.24 2.22
C ALA A 92 10.23 -11.55 2.74
N ALA A 93 11.36 -11.51 3.43
CA ALA A 93 11.98 -12.71 4.02
C ALA A 93 11.14 -13.31 5.16
N SER A 94 10.64 -12.49 6.08
CA SER A 94 9.87 -12.96 7.24
C SER A 94 8.47 -13.44 6.85
N SER A 95 7.84 -12.84 5.85
CA SER A 95 6.51 -13.26 5.38
C SER A 95 6.54 -14.56 4.57
N PHE A 96 7.67 -14.93 3.97
CA PHE A 96 7.80 -16.12 3.12
C PHE A 96 7.29 -17.42 3.78
N PRO A 97 7.71 -17.82 4.99
CA PRO A 97 7.23 -19.06 5.62
C PRO A 97 5.73 -19.03 5.91
N VAL A 98 5.19 -17.86 6.25
CA VAL A 98 3.75 -17.69 6.49
C VAL A 98 2.97 -17.81 5.18
N MET A 99 3.46 -17.21 4.11
CA MET A 99 2.89 -17.35 2.77
C MET A 99 2.88 -18.81 2.33
N MET A 100 3.96 -19.55 2.50
CA MET A 100 4.03 -20.98 2.12
C MET A 100 3.05 -21.84 2.93
N ARG A 101 2.79 -21.52 4.18
CA ARG A 101 1.74 -22.20 4.99
C ARG A 101 0.34 -22.03 4.43
N GLN A 102 0.06 -20.97 3.65
CA GLN A 102 -1.25 -20.76 3.03
C GLN A 102 -1.53 -21.71 1.86
N ILE A 103 -0.54 -22.45 1.37
CA ILE A 103 -0.73 -23.48 0.33
C ILE A 103 -1.77 -24.51 0.79
N SER A 104 -1.72 -24.96 2.05
CA SER A 104 -2.67 -25.92 2.60
C SER A 104 -4.10 -25.37 2.71
N TRP A 105 -4.24 -24.05 2.85
CA TRP A 105 -5.54 -23.39 2.87
C TRP A 105 -6.17 -23.29 1.47
N ARG A 106 -5.37 -23.35 0.40
CA ARG A 106 -5.79 -23.30 -1.00
C ARG A 106 -6.62 -22.04 -1.29
N PRO A 107 -6.01 -20.86 -1.33
CA PRO A 107 -6.70 -19.63 -1.74
C PRO A 107 -7.18 -19.74 -3.18
N ASP A 108 -8.31 -19.10 -3.51
CA ASP A 108 -8.77 -18.93 -4.88
C ASP A 108 -8.03 -17.76 -5.57
N VAL A 109 -7.71 -16.73 -4.78
CA VAL A 109 -7.00 -15.53 -5.24
C VAL A 109 -5.90 -15.17 -4.25
N VAL A 110 -4.72 -14.86 -4.79
CA VAL A 110 -3.59 -14.28 -4.06
C VAL A 110 -3.37 -12.88 -4.60
N MET A 111 -3.75 -11.89 -3.81
CA MET A 111 -3.50 -10.48 -4.09
C MET A 111 -2.21 -10.05 -3.37
N VAL A 112 -1.32 -9.39 -4.10
CA VAL A 112 -0.12 -8.75 -3.54
C VAL A 112 -0.16 -7.26 -3.85
N THR A 113 0.18 -6.43 -2.86
CA THR A 113 0.24 -4.97 -3.05
C THR A 113 1.67 -4.49 -3.17
N GLU A 114 1.90 -3.54 -4.05
CA GLU A 114 3.17 -2.87 -4.23
C GLU A 114 3.07 -1.43 -3.73
N PRO A 115 4.06 -0.97 -2.94
CA PRO A 115 5.23 -1.68 -2.42
C PRO A 115 4.92 -2.72 -1.33
N PRO A 116 5.75 -3.78 -1.11
CA PRO A 116 7.03 -4.02 -1.77
C PRO A 116 6.93 -5.00 -2.95
N LEU A 117 7.61 -4.65 -4.04
CA LEU A 117 7.71 -5.51 -5.22
C LEU A 117 8.40 -6.86 -4.91
N SER A 118 9.30 -6.90 -3.92
CA SER A 118 9.98 -8.10 -3.44
C SER A 118 9.04 -9.20 -2.89
N CYS A 119 7.78 -8.89 -2.66
CA CYS A 119 6.74 -9.85 -2.26
C CYS A 119 6.11 -10.61 -3.44
N VAL A 120 6.27 -10.14 -4.66
CA VAL A 120 5.69 -10.75 -5.87
C VAL A 120 6.17 -12.19 -6.12
N PRO A 121 7.47 -12.54 -5.98
CA PRO A 121 7.92 -13.91 -6.22
C PRO A 121 7.22 -14.95 -5.36
N GLN A 122 6.99 -14.65 -4.07
CA GLN A 122 6.32 -15.57 -3.15
C GLN A 122 4.81 -15.68 -3.44
N ALA A 123 4.15 -14.59 -3.82
CA ALA A 123 2.75 -14.64 -4.26
C ALA A 123 2.59 -15.47 -5.53
N ARG A 124 3.51 -15.34 -6.48
CA ARG A 124 3.55 -16.15 -7.71
C ARG A 124 3.80 -17.62 -7.42
N LEU A 125 4.74 -17.94 -6.53
CA LEU A 125 5.04 -19.30 -6.13
C LEU A 125 3.82 -19.96 -5.47
N LEU A 126 3.22 -19.26 -4.49
CA LEU A 126 1.99 -19.72 -3.83
C LEU A 126 0.86 -19.92 -4.84
N GLY A 127 0.63 -18.96 -5.74
CA GLY A 127 -0.40 -19.06 -6.77
C GLY A 127 -0.25 -20.30 -7.63
N ARG A 128 0.98 -20.62 -8.05
CA ARG A 128 1.29 -21.84 -8.81
C ARG A 128 1.02 -23.12 -8.02
N LEU A 129 1.48 -23.19 -6.77
CA LEU A 129 1.36 -24.37 -5.92
C LEU A 129 -0.08 -24.64 -5.48
N SER A 130 -0.87 -23.58 -5.25
CA SER A 130 -2.28 -23.69 -4.85
C SER A 130 -3.27 -23.62 -6.02
N LYS A 131 -2.79 -23.38 -7.25
CA LYS A 131 -3.60 -23.09 -8.45
C LYS A 131 -4.50 -21.85 -8.30
N ALA A 132 -4.09 -20.91 -7.47
CA ALA A 132 -4.79 -19.66 -7.25
C ALA A 132 -4.51 -18.65 -8.36
N LYS A 133 -5.48 -17.77 -8.64
CA LYS A 133 -5.26 -16.59 -9.47
C LYS A 133 -4.41 -15.57 -8.74
N THR A 134 -3.48 -14.97 -9.43
CA THR A 134 -2.54 -14.00 -8.87
C THR A 134 -2.85 -12.58 -9.36
N TRP A 135 -2.93 -11.65 -8.43
CA TRP A 135 -3.27 -10.25 -8.72
C TRP A 135 -2.28 -9.32 -8.02
N LEU A 136 -1.60 -8.47 -8.79
CA LEU A 136 -0.78 -7.37 -8.28
C LEU A 136 -1.61 -6.08 -8.28
N HIS A 137 -1.67 -5.42 -7.15
CA HIS A 137 -2.23 -4.08 -7.03
C HIS A 137 -1.14 -3.06 -6.72
N ILE A 138 -0.89 -2.15 -7.67
CA ILE A 138 0.16 -1.16 -7.60
C ILE A 138 -0.42 0.15 -7.09
N LEU A 139 -0.02 0.52 -5.86
CA LEU A 139 -0.38 1.81 -5.26
C LEU A 139 0.75 2.83 -5.49
N ASP A 140 2.00 2.37 -5.62
CA ASP A 140 3.14 3.20 -5.98
C ASP A 140 4.20 2.35 -6.70
N PHE A 141 4.90 2.93 -7.69
CA PHE A 141 5.96 2.24 -8.42
C PHE A 141 7.27 2.35 -7.65
N GLU A 142 7.66 1.26 -6.99
CA GLU A 142 8.85 1.22 -6.14
C GLU A 142 10.15 1.51 -6.92
N VAL A 143 10.28 0.95 -8.12
CA VAL A 143 11.47 1.13 -8.97
C VAL A 143 11.56 2.56 -9.47
N ASP A 144 10.46 3.14 -9.97
CA ASP A 144 10.45 4.52 -10.45
C ASP A 144 10.73 5.51 -9.32
N ALA A 145 10.14 5.29 -8.14
CA ALA A 145 10.40 6.11 -6.96
C ALA A 145 11.86 6.04 -6.50
N ALA A 146 12.47 4.85 -6.50
CA ALA A 146 13.86 4.66 -6.14
C ALA A 146 14.82 5.38 -7.10
N LEU A 147 14.53 5.36 -8.40
CA LEU A 147 15.31 6.03 -9.42
C LEU A 147 15.16 7.55 -9.35
N GLN A 148 13.93 8.07 -9.16
CA GLN A 148 13.67 9.52 -9.02
C GLN A 148 14.34 10.11 -7.78
N LEU A 149 14.42 9.35 -6.69
CA LEU A 149 15.14 9.77 -5.47
C LEU A 149 16.67 9.65 -5.59
N GLY A 150 17.19 9.25 -6.76
CA GLY A 150 18.61 9.14 -6.99
C GLY A 150 19.31 8.05 -6.17
N MET A 151 18.53 7.10 -5.66
CA MET A 151 19.04 5.99 -4.84
C MET A 151 19.91 5.02 -5.64
N LEU A 152 19.73 5.02 -6.97
CA LEU A 152 20.48 4.21 -7.92
C LEU A 152 20.89 5.11 -9.09
N ARG A 153 22.19 5.29 -9.25
CA ARG A 153 22.77 6.07 -10.34
C ARG A 153 23.39 5.14 -11.37
N GLY A 154 23.06 5.33 -12.64
CA GLY A 154 23.63 4.62 -13.77
C GLY A 154 22.55 3.99 -14.69
N THR A 155 22.75 4.13 -16.00
CA THR A 155 21.81 3.62 -17.02
C THR A 155 21.66 2.10 -16.99
N GLU A 156 22.75 1.38 -16.73
CA GLU A 156 22.73 -0.10 -16.69
C GLU A 156 21.97 -0.61 -15.46
N ALA A 157 22.16 -0.02 -14.29
CA ALA A 157 21.42 -0.39 -13.08
C ALA A 157 19.91 -0.17 -13.26
N SER A 158 19.51 0.95 -13.88
CA SER A 158 18.12 1.24 -14.19
C SER A 158 17.51 0.23 -15.15
N ARG A 159 18.22 -0.14 -16.22
CA ARG A 159 17.77 -1.17 -17.17
C ARG A 159 17.56 -2.52 -16.51
N TYR A 160 18.49 -2.93 -15.64
CA TYR A 160 18.37 -4.19 -14.91
C TYR A 160 17.14 -4.18 -13.98
N LEU A 161 16.91 -3.10 -13.24
CA LEU A 161 15.77 -2.98 -12.34
C LEU A 161 14.43 -3.01 -13.08
N TYR A 162 14.32 -2.28 -14.19
CA TYR A 162 13.12 -2.36 -15.03
C TYR A 162 12.90 -3.74 -15.63
N ALA A 163 13.96 -4.46 -15.98
CA ALA A 163 13.85 -5.83 -16.47
C ALA A 163 13.35 -6.79 -15.37
N VAL A 164 13.86 -6.64 -14.14
CA VAL A 164 13.40 -7.40 -12.98
C VAL A 164 11.94 -7.08 -12.64
N GLU A 165 11.57 -5.80 -12.58
CA GLU A 165 10.19 -5.36 -12.37
C GLU A 165 9.24 -5.95 -13.42
N HIS A 166 9.61 -5.85 -14.70
CA HIS A 166 8.84 -6.45 -15.80
C HIS A 166 8.67 -7.96 -15.64
N LEU A 167 9.75 -8.69 -15.31
CA LEU A 167 9.71 -10.14 -15.10
C LEU A 167 8.79 -10.51 -13.94
N MET A 168 8.78 -9.73 -12.87
CA MET A 168 7.90 -9.92 -11.72
C MET A 168 6.44 -9.70 -12.11
N MET A 169 6.10 -8.57 -12.73
CA MET A 169 4.73 -8.25 -13.14
C MET A 169 4.19 -9.21 -14.19
N ARG A 170 4.99 -9.58 -15.21
CA ARG A 170 4.58 -10.47 -16.30
C ARG A 170 4.12 -11.84 -15.82
N GLY A 171 4.64 -12.28 -14.67
CA GLY A 171 4.34 -13.60 -14.11
C GLY A 171 3.00 -13.72 -13.40
N LEU A 172 2.20 -12.66 -13.35
CA LEU A 172 0.93 -12.60 -12.65
C LEU A 172 -0.26 -12.60 -13.60
N ASP A 173 -1.42 -13.09 -13.15
CA ASP A 173 -2.63 -13.18 -13.99
C ASP A 173 -3.22 -11.79 -14.27
N LYS A 174 -3.24 -10.91 -13.26
CA LYS A 174 -3.82 -9.56 -13.33
C LYS A 174 -2.93 -8.54 -12.64
N VAL A 175 -2.93 -7.33 -13.18
CA VAL A 175 -2.26 -6.17 -12.58
C VAL A 175 -3.28 -5.03 -12.54
N SER A 176 -3.34 -4.31 -11.43
CA SER A 176 -4.19 -3.12 -11.32
C SER A 176 -3.44 -1.96 -10.70
N SER A 177 -3.92 -0.76 -10.96
CA SER A 177 -3.39 0.44 -10.33
C SER A 177 -4.46 1.50 -10.12
N ILE A 178 -4.13 2.50 -9.31
CA ILE A 178 -5.06 3.48 -8.74
C ILE A 178 -5.40 4.64 -9.68
N SER A 179 -4.71 4.80 -10.80
CA SER A 179 -5.01 5.85 -11.78
C SER A 179 -4.87 5.34 -13.22
N GLY A 180 -5.63 5.95 -14.13
CA GLY A 180 -5.53 5.62 -15.55
C GLY A 180 -4.13 5.89 -16.12
N GLN A 181 -3.40 6.88 -15.58
CA GLN A 181 -2.02 7.14 -16.00
C GLN A 181 -1.08 6.03 -15.55
N MET A 182 -1.22 5.54 -14.32
CA MET A 182 -0.44 4.41 -13.82
C MET A 182 -0.77 3.13 -14.60
N CYS A 183 -2.04 2.88 -14.94
CA CYS A 183 -2.41 1.75 -15.80
C CYS A 183 -1.73 1.83 -17.19
N ARG A 184 -1.69 3.01 -17.80
CA ARG A 184 -0.95 3.23 -19.06
C ARG A 184 0.55 2.99 -18.89
N LEU A 185 1.13 3.35 -17.74
CA LEU A 185 2.53 3.08 -17.44
C LEU A 185 2.80 1.57 -17.32
N VAL A 186 1.91 0.80 -16.66
CA VAL A 186 1.99 -0.67 -16.60
C VAL A 186 2.01 -1.27 -18.00
N VAL A 187 1.13 -0.80 -18.90
CA VAL A 187 1.12 -1.26 -20.30
C VAL A 187 2.44 -0.89 -21.01
N LYS A 188 2.94 0.34 -20.83
CA LYS A 188 4.26 0.76 -21.37
C LYS A 188 5.42 -0.08 -20.84
N LYS A 189 5.32 -0.57 -19.62
CA LYS A 189 6.28 -1.51 -19.02
C LYS A 189 6.14 -2.95 -19.58
N GLY A 190 5.27 -3.16 -20.58
CA GLY A 190 5.16 -4.41 -21.35
C GLY A 190 4.14 -5.41 -20.82
N ILE A 191 3.22 -5.00 -19.95
CA ILE A 191 2.12 -5.87 -19.52
C ILE A 191 0.95 -5.73 -20.51
N PRO A 192 0.40 -6.85 -21.04
CA PRO A 192 -0.71 -6.81 -21.97
C PRO A 192 -1.92 -6.04 -21.39
N GLU A 193 -2.52 -5.15 -22.18
CA GLU A 193 -3.64 -4.30 -21.75
C GLU A 193 -4.80 -5.11 -21.17
N GLY A 194 -5.15 -6.25 -21.75
CA GLY A 194 -6.20 -7.14 -21.25
C GLY A 194 -5.94 -7.77 -19.87
N ARG A 195 -4.75 -7.56 -19.30
CA ARG A 195 -4.42 -7.94 -17.92
C ARG A 195 -4.36 -6.75 -16.97
N VAL A 196 -4.48 -5.50 -17.46
CA VAL A 196 -4.36 -4.28 -16.66
C VAL A 196 -5.73 -3.73 -16.34
N TYR A 197 -5.97 -3.43 -15.07
CA TYR A 197 -7.25 -2.96 -14.57
C TYR A 197 -7.10 -1.66 -13.79
N PHE A 198 -8.00 -0.74 -14.01
CA PHE A 198 -8.13 0.45 -13.17
C PHE A 198 -8.90 0.09 -11.90
N PHE A 199 -8.25 0.26 -10.76
CA PHE A 199 -8.83 0.01 -9.44
C PHE A 199 -8.45 1.18 -8.52
N PRO A 200 -9.26 2.26 -8.53
CA PRO A 200 -8.92 3.49 -7.83
C PRO A 200 -9.04 3.35 -6.31
N ASN A 201 -8.30 4.18 -5.62
CA ASN A 201 -8.58 4.46 -4.22
C ASN A 201 -9.96 5.13 -4.08
N TRP A 202 -10.63 4.86 -2.98
CA TRP A 202 -11.97 5.39 -2.70
C TRP A 202 -11.95 6.35 -1.52
N ALA A 203 -12.95 7.22 -1.47
CA ALA A 203 -13.27 8.02 -0.29
C ALA A 203 -14.62 7.55 0.28
N ASP A 204 -14.73 7.57 1.60
CA ASP A 204 -16.02 7.31 2.24
C ASP A 204 -16.85 8.60 2.18
N ALA A 205 -17.89 8.60 1.35
CA ALA A 205 -18.77 9.74 1.18
C ALA A 205 -19.48 10.20 2.48
N GLN A 206 -19.50 9.36 3.51
CA GLN A 206 -20.05 9.75 4.82
C GLN A 206 -19.12 10.69 5.59
N PHE A 207 -17.81 10.61 5.34
CA PHE A 207 -16.81 11.51 5.95
C PHE A 207 -16.61 12.81 5.16
N ASP A 208 -17.06 12.87 3.91
CA ASP A 208 -16.90 14.06 3.04
C ASP A 208 -18.03 15.09 3.21
N ARG A 209 -18.95 14.89 4.14
CA ARG A 209 -19.89 15.96 4.48
C ARG A 209 -19.12 17.03 5.25
N PRO A 210 -19.10 18.29 4.75
CA PRO A 210 -18.50 19.38 5.49
C PRO A 210 -19.20 19.44 6.87
N SER A 211 -18.52 18.99 7.91
CA SER A 211 -18.93 19.33 9.28
C SER A 211 -18.87 20.84 9.40
N HIS A 212 -19.72 21.43 10.22
CA HIS A 212 -19.73 22.87 10.50
C HIS A 212 -18.29 23.40 10.59
N ARG A 213 -18.07 24.57 9.98
CA ARG A 213 -16.78 25.27 10.08
C ARG A 213 -16.37 25.30 11.55
N ASP A 214 -15.32 24.56 11.87
CA ASP A 214 -14.78 24.56 13.22
C ASP A 214 -14.05 25.89 13.41
N GLU A 215 -14.76 26.85 13.99
CA GLU A 215 -14.24 28.21 14.22
C GLU A 215 -13.13 28.23 15.29
N GLU A 216 -13.09 27.21 16.14
CA GLU A 216 -12.06 27.06 17.16
C GLU A 216 -10.73 26.65 16.54
N VAL A 217 -10.73 25.63 15.67
CA VAL A 217 -9.57 25.22 14.87
C VAL A 217 -9.10 26.37 13.96
N ARG A 218 -10.03 27.12 13.35
CA ARG A 218 -9.66 28.27 12.52
C ARG A 218 -8.98 29.38 13.30
N ARG A 219 -9.41 29.64 14.55
CA ARG A 219 -8.77 30.61 15.43
C ARG A 219 -7.38 30.17 15.86
N GLU A 220 -7.22 28.91 16.23
CA GLU A 220 -5.95 28.33 16.63
C GLU A 220 -4.88 28.46 15.51
N PHE A 221 -5.30 28.29 14.25
CA PHE A 221 -4.42 28.45 13.09
C PHE A 221 -4.40 29.85 12.48
N GLY A 222 -4.99 30.84 13.10
CA GLY A 222 -5.01 32.22 12.61
C GLY A 222 -5.72 32.41 11.25
N ALA A 223 -6.66 31.53 10.92
CA ALA A 223 -7.36 31.55 9.65
C ALA A 223 -8.55 32.51 9.66
N GLY A 224 -8.47 33.63 8.93
CA GLY A 224 -9.59 34.55 8.73
C GLY A 224 -10.80 33.90 8.01
N ARG A 225 -11.98 34.56 8.07
CA ARG A 225 -13.26 34.05 7.53
C ARG A 225 -13.20 33.68 6.04
N THR A 226 -12.36 34.33 5.26
CA THR A 226 -12.22 34.16 3.79
C THR A 226 -11.10 33.20 3.40
N MET A 227 -10.32 32.69 4.36
CA MET A 227 -9.24 31.76 4.07
C MET A 227 -9.75 30.33 3.81
N CYS A 228 -9.36 29.76 2.67
CA CYS A 228 -9.51 28.35 2.37
C CYS A 228 -8.20 27.61 2.66
N TRP A 229 -8.26 26.56 3.47
CA TRP A 229 -7.14 25.70 3.76
C TRP A 229 -7.33 24.39 2.99
N SER A 230 -6.35 24.03 2.18
CA SER A 230 -6.26 22.69 1.61
C SER A 230 -5.15 21.94 2.33
N CYS A 231 -5.50 20.87 2.99
CA CYS A 231 -4.55 20.04 3.71
C CYS A 231 -4.84 18.58 3.41
N THR A 232 -3.86 17.84 2.94
CA THR A 232 -3.94 16.38 2.87
C THR A 232 -3.39 15.80 4.17
N ARG A 233 -4.08 14.81 4.73
CA ARG A 233 -3.75 14.19 6.03
C ARG A 233 -2.31 13.66 6.11
N GLU A 234 -1.72 13.31 4.97
CA GLU A 234 -0.35 12.81 4.86
C GLU A 234 0.74 13.90 5.02
N ILE A 235 0.36 15.15 4.82
CA ILE A 235 1.27 16.32 4.86
C ILE A 235 1.22 16.99 6.24
N TRP A 236 0.23 16.69 7.06
CA TRP A 236 -0.01 17.35 8.35
C TRP A 236 1.16 17.28 9.34
N ALA A 237 1.94 16.21 9.29
CA ALA A 237 3.09 16.06 10.21
C ALA A 237 4.35 16.85 9.80
N ARG A 238 4.42 17.42 8.57
CA ARG A 238 5.64 18.07 8.05
C ARG A 238 5.42 19.38 7.29
N CYS A 239 4.21 19.79 6.98
CA CYS A 239 3.98 21.00 6.18
C CYS A 239 3.54 22.18 7.03
N LYS A 240 4.31 23.27 6.92
CA LYS A 240 3.81 24.61 7.20
C LYS A 240 2.62 24.86 6.27
N ALA A 241 1.49 25.25 6.82
CA ALA A 241 0.26 25.51 6.09
C ALA A 241 0.48 26.36 4.83
N TRP A 242 0.07 25.84 3.66
CA TRP A 242 0.08 26.62 2.43
C TRP A 242 -1.10 27.57 2.43
N ARG A 243 -0.80 28.84 2.34
CA ARG A 243 -1.81 29.92 2.28
C ARG A 243 -2.22 30.10 0.82
N TRP A 244 -3.43 29.75 0.46
CA TRP A 244 -4.01 30.08 -0.83
C TRP A 244 -4.97 31.28 -0.64
N SER A 245 -4.62 32.41 -1.23
CA SER A 245 -5.56 33.50 -1.43
C SER A 245 -6.26 33.29 -2.77
N LEU A 246 -7.52 32.90 -2.75
CA LEU A 246 -8.35 32.93 -3.96
C LEU A 246 -8.64 34.41 -4.30
N PRO A 247 -8.48 34.82 -5.56
CA PRO A 247 -8.94 36.14 -5.98
C PRO A 247 -10.46 36.24 -5.75
N PRO A 248 -11.00 37.42 -5.42
CA PRO A 248 -12.42 37.59 -5.24
C PRO A 248 -13.14 37.20 -6.53
N ARG A 249 -14.13 36.32 -6.44
CA ARG A 249 -15.05 36.05 -7.53
C ARG A 249 -15.82 37.34 -7.81
N ASN A 250 -15.53 37.98 -8.91
CA ASN A 250 -16.40 39.03 -9.44
C ASN A 250 -17.77 38.38 -9.73
N ARG A 251 -18.78 39.00 -9.15
CA ARG A 251 -20.19 38.68 -9.43
C ARG A 251 -20.57 39.21 -10.83
#